data_30c94ea668e71282e18cf406dcfef775
#
_entry.id   30c94ea668e71282e18cf406dcfef775
#
_cell.length_a   1.000
_cell.length_b   1.000
_cell.length_c   1.000
_cell.angle_alpha   90.00
_cell.angle_beta   90.00
_cell.angle_gamma   90.00
#
_symmetry.space_group_name_H-M   'P 1'
#
loop_
_entity.id
_entity.type
_entity.pdbx_description
1 polymer ?
#
loop_
_entity_poly.entity_id
_entity_poly.type
_entity_poly.pdbx_seq_one_letter_code
_entity_poly.pdbx_strand_id
1 'polypeptide(L)'
;MDIKKSALIILAAAALLLPLHALSQQSQDSKKTPPSPAQSRSGDGMAGMDMDDMQHDGAKGAAAQSANDSMSGHHMDMGAHMFMTDLRAENPADDKRATQIVETLRPAIAKYKDYKVALADGFQIFMPNVPQEHYHFTNYTYAFKASFGFNPERPTSLLYKKTSEGYELEGAMYTAPKRASLDELNERVPLSVARWHKHVNLCLPPKGAHLQDADLKEFGLRGSIATQDACNAVGGRWIPQIFGWMVHVYPYETEPAKIWAH
;
A
#
# COMPACT_ATOMS: atom_id res chain seq x y z
N MET A 1 56.04 -20.85 6.58
CA MET A 1 56.59 -20.29 5.33
C MET A 1 55.38 -19.95 4.49
N ASP A 2 54.87 -18.73 4.67
CA ASP A 2 54.94 -17.55 3.80
C ASP A 2 54.18 -17.76 2.49
N ILE A 3 53.24 -16.96 2.07
CA ILE A 3 53.32 -15.52 1.83
C ILE A 3 51.90 -14.96 1.68
N LYS A 4 51.65 -13.84 2.36
CA LYS A 4 50.54 -12.89 2.17
C LYS A 4 50.59 -12.28 0.76
N LYS A 5 49.41 -12.10 0.12
CA LYS A 5 49.25 -11.06 -0.91
C LYS A 5 47.90 -10.31 -0.69
N SER A 6 48.05 -9.17 -0.08
CA SER A 6 47.03 -8.09 -0.06
C SER A 6 46.95 -7.47 -1.45
N ALA A 7 45.73 -7.36 -2.02
CA ALA A 7 45.48 -6.52 -3.17
C ALA A 7 44.61 -5.35 -2.73
N LEU A 8 45.24 -4.19 -2.70
CA LEU A 8 44.65 -2.86 -2.48
C LEU A 8 43.98 -2.42 -3.78
N ILE A 9 42.68 -2.19 -3.77
CA ILE A 9 41.99 -1.54 -4.90
C ILE A 9 41.64 -0.10 -4.51
N ILE A 10 42.28 0.82 -5.22
CA ILE A 10 42.16 2.26 -5.11
C ILE A 10 40.85 2.68 -5.75
N LEU A 11 39.99 3.39 -4.97
CA LEU A 11 38.83 4.12 -5.49
C LEU A 11 39.31 5.43 -6.14
N ALA A 12 39.05 5.61 -7.42
CA ALA A 12 39.16 6.89 -8.10
C ALA A 12 37.79 7.59 -8.08
N ALA A 13 37.66 8.65 -7.32
CA ALA A 13 36.53 9.55 -7.33
C ALA A 13 36.72 10.57 -8.47
N ALA A 14 35.89 10.57 -9.48
CA ALA A 14 35.79 11.63 -10.50
C ALA A 14 34.65 12.57 -10.12
N ALA A 15 35.02 13.74 -9.63
CA ALA A 15 34.11 14.88 -9.44
C ALA A 15 33.90 15.59 -10.78
N LEU A 16 32.68 15.64 -11.28
CA LEU A 16 32.26 16.47 -12.41
C LEU A 16 31.56 17.71 -11.89
N LEU A 17 32.29 18.82 -11.93
CA LEU A 17 31.80 20.18 -11.75
C LEU A 17 31.11 20.64 -13.06
N LEU A 18 29.84 21.03 -12.98
CA LEU A 18 29.15 21.78 -14.03
C LEU A 18 28.76 23.16 -13.51
N PRO A 19 28.90 24.23 -14.34
CA PRO A 19 28.78 25.61 -13.90
C PRO A 19 27.32 26.10 -13.82
N LEU A 20 27.07 26.94 -12.82
CA LEU A 20 25.88 27.77 -12.71
C LEU A 20 25.85 28.82 -13.84
N HIS A 21 24.74 28.87 -14.57
CA HIS A 21 24.35 30.05 -15.31
C HIS A 21 23.14 30.68 -14.63
N ALA A 22 23.41 31.81 -14.02
CA ALA A 22 22.41 32.77 -13.59
C ALA A 22 21.86 33.52 -14.82
N LEU A 23 20.55 33.61 -14.95
CA LEU A 23 19.89 34.62 -15.78
C LEU A 23 18.77 35.28 -14.99
N SER A 24 18.96 36.59 -14.93
CA SER A 24 18.29 37.64 -14.21
C SER A 24 16.90 37.94 -14.74
N GLN A 25 16.02 38.25 -13.81
CA GLN A 25 14.91 39.22 -13.76
C GLN A 25 14.32 39.78 -15.08
N GLN A 26 12.98 39.76 -15.12
CA GLN A 26 12.24 41.01 -15.42
C GLN A 26 10.84 40.99 -14.80
N SER A 27 10.62 41.97 -13.93
CA SER A 27 9.34 42.37 -13.38
C SER A 27 8.49 43.03 -14.47
N GLN A 28 7.17 42.79 -14.46
CA GLN A 28 6.21 43.80 -14.89
C GLN A 28 4.96 43.76 -14.01
N ASP A 29 4.80 44.80 -13.27
CA ASP A 29 3.58 45.28 -12.61
C ASP A 29 2.45 45.50 -13.62
N SER A 30 1.24 45.10 -13.28
CA SER A 30 0.03 45.78 -13.71
C SER A 30 -1.09 45.57 -12.68
N LYS A 31 -1.29 46.63 -11.90
CA LYS A 31 -2.50 46.92 -11.12
C LYS A 31 -3.73 46.92 -12.00
N LYS A 32 -4.82 46.27 -11.55
CA LYS A 32 -6.17 46.82 -11.69
C LYS A 32 -7.11 46.26 -10.62
N THR A 33 -7.67 47.18 -9.90
CA THR A 33 -8.62 47.10 -8.79
C THR A 33 -10.03 46.75 -9.29
N PRO A 34 -10.94 46.26 -8.41
CA PRO A 34 -12.22 45.64 -8.78
C PRO A 34 -13.38 46.62 -8.89
N PRO A 35 -14.57 46.21 -9.29
CA PRO A 35 -15.80 46.75 -8.76
C PRO A 35 -16.70 45.72 -8.10
N SER A 36 -17.20 46.08 -6.95
CA SER A 36 -18.42 45.62 -6.27
C SER A 36 -19.53 46.62 -6.57
N PRO A 37 -20.78 46.47 -6.12
CA PRO A 37 -21.76 45.37 -6.19
C PRO A 37 -23.09 45.86 -6.82
N ALA A 38 -24.05 44.96 -7.09
CA ALA A 38 -25.48 45.29 -7.11
C ALA A 38 -26.32 44.01 -7.25
N GLN A 39 -27.08 43.72 -6.25
CA GLN A 39 -28.50 43.84 -6.04
C GLN A 39 -29.35 42.66 -6.49
N SER A 40 -29.89 42.05 -5.47
CA SER A 40 -31.19 41.41 -5.28
C SER A 40 -32.15 41.36 -6.46
N ARG A 41 -32.69 40.19 -6.74
CA ARG A 41 -34.14 40.03 -7.03
C ARG A 41 -34.65 38.72 -6.48
N SER A 42 -35.63 38.86 -5.64
CA SER A 42 -36.58 37.88 -5.14
C SER A 42 -37.51 37.39 -6.27
N GLY A 43 -37.95 36.15 -6.15
CA GLY A 43 -39.16 35.73 -6.84
C GLY A 43 -39.30 34.24 -7.06
N ASP A 44 -40.20 33.66 -6.29
CA ASP A 44 -41.14 32.57 -6.59
C ASP A 44 -40.58 31.12 -6.73
N GLY A 45 -40.83 30.30 -5.75
CA GLY A 45 -41.89 29.34 -5.66
C GLY A 45 -41.80 28.16 -6.65
N MET A 46 -41.22 27.06 -6.20
CA MET A 46 -41.70 25.72 -6.61
C MET A 46 -41.70 24.83 -5.37
N ALA A 47 -42.94 24.70 -4.88
CA ALA A 47 -43.29 23.66 -3.92
C ALA A 47 -43.33 22.29 -4.65
N GLY A 48 -42.93 21.25 -3.95
CA GLY A 48 -43.32 19.88 -4.25
C GLY A 48 -42.36 19.10 -5.16
N MET A 49 -41.33 18.50 -4.57
CA MET A 49 -40.86 17.20 -5.00
C MET A 49 -40.80 16.33 -3.77
N ASP A 50 -41.77 15.42 -3.68
CA ASP A 50 -41.81 14.32 -2.74
C ASP A 50 -40.55 13.46 -2.93
N MET A 51 -39.74 13.38 -1.89
CA MET A 51 -38.57 12.48 -1.82
C MET A 51 -38.96 11.12 -1.22
N ASP A 52 -40.00 10.51 -1.74
CA ASP A 52 -40.45 9.17 -1.37
C ASP A 52 -40.53 8.29 -2.63
N ASP A 53 -39.45 8.01 -3.28
CA ASP A 53 -39.30 6.83 -4.15
C ASP A 53 -37.84 6.63 -4.57
N MET A 54 -36.97 6.37 -3.60
CA MET A 54 -35.72 5.64 -3.85
C MET A 54 -35.70 4.37 -3.02
N GLN A 55 -36.51 3.41 -3.44
CA GLN A 55 -36.30 2.02 -3.13
C GLN A 55 -35.01 1.60 -3.80
N HIS A 56 -33.89 1.73 -3.06
CA HIS A 56 -32.64 1.16 -3.45
C HIS A 56 -32.75 -0.36 -3.43
N ASP A 57 -32.55 -0.96 -4.62
CA ASP A 57 -32.40 -2.38 -4.84
C ASP A 57 -31.52 -3.04 -3.79
N GLY A 58 -32.13 -3.80 -2.88
CA GLY A 58 -31.45 -4.55 -1.81
C GLY A 58 -30.52 -5.67 -2.29
N ALA A 59 -30.44 -5.92 -3.60
CA ALA A 59 -29.58 -6.93 -4.19
C ALA A 59 -28.10 -6.50 -4.29
N LYS A 60 -27.82 -5.22 -4.49
CA LYS A 60 -26.44 -4.70 -4.57
C LYS A 60 -25.76 -4.59 -3.20
N GLY A 61 -26.54 -4.32 -2.15
CA GLY A 61 -26.04 -4.29 -0.77
C GLY A 61 -25.65 -5.68 -0.26
N ALA A 62 -26.42 -6.70 -0.61
CA ALA A 62 -26.14 -8.07 -0.18
C ALA A 62 -24.90 -8.68 -0.83
N ALA A 63 -24.65 -8.38 -2.12
CA ALA A 63 -23.42 -8.85 -2.80
C ALA A 63 -22.16 -8.17 -2.25
N ALA A 64 -22.20 -6.86 -1.97
CA ALA A 64 -21.08 -6.15 -1.36
C ALA A 64 -20.84 -6.58 0.09
N GLN A 65 -21.90 -6.88 0.85
CA GLN A 65 -21.81 -7.39 2.21
C GLN A 65 -21.28 -8.82 2.24
N SER A 66 -21.76 -9.69 1.32
CA SER A 66 -21.27 -11.07 1.18
C SER A 66 -19.80 -11.13 0.74
N ALA A 67 -19.34 -10.23 -0.13
CA ALA A 67 -17.93 -10.11 -0.48
C ALA A 67 -17.09 -9.66 0.72
N ASN A 68 -17.60 -8.76 1.54
CA ASN A 68 -16.92 -8.30 2.75
C ASN A 68 -16.84 -9.41 3.82
N ASP A 69 -17.89 -10.18 3.99
CA ASP A 69 -17.95 -11.31 4.94
C ASP A 69 -17.09 -12.50 4.46
N SER A 70 -16.98 -12.72 3.15
CA SER A 70 -16.09 -13.74 2.57
C SER A 70 -14.61 -13.42 2.74
N MET A 71 -14.27 -12.14 2.93
CA MET A 71 -12.90 -11.67 3.15
C MET A 71 -12.45 -11.78 4.61
N SER A 72 -13.34 -12.15 5.53
CA SER A 72 -13.07 -12.19 6.97
C SER A 72 -11.99 -13.20 7.39
N GLY A 73 -11.64 -14.17 6.54
CA GLY A 73 -10.63 -15.18 6.84
C GLY A 73 -9.18 -14.70 6.74
N HIS A 74 -8.92 -13.63 5.98
CA HIS A 74 -7.58 -13.04 5.79
C HIS A 74 -7.56 -11.54 6.10
N HIS A 75 -8.64 -11.02 6.70
CA HIS A 75 -8.78 -9.59 6.93
C HIS A 75 -7.92 -9.13 8.09
N MET A 76 -6.93 -8.28 7.79
CA MET A 76 -6.22 -7.51 8.81
C MET A 76 -7.05 -6.27 9.12
N ASP A 77 -7.83 -6.30 10.21
CA ASP A 77 -8.51 -5.12 10.73
C ASP A 77 -7.49 -4.15 11.31
N MET A 78 -7.06 -3.19 10.50
CA MET A 78 -6.14 -2.11 10.87
C MET A 78 -6.89 -0.83 11.26
N GLY A 79 -8.21 -0.83 11.25
CA GLY A 79 -9.04 0.31 11.66
C GLY A 79 -8.61 1.62 11.01
N ALA A 80 -8.35 2.65 11.82
CA ALA A 80 -7.98 3.99 11.37
C ALA A 80 -6.59 4.07 10.69
N HIS A 81 -5.80 3.00 10.73
CA HIS A 81 -4.44 2.95 10.18
C HIS A 81 -4.37 2.38 8.77
N MET A 82 -5.51 2.06 8.17
CA MET A 82 -5.57 1.52 6.83
C MET A 82 -6.58 2.28 5.97
N PHE A 83 -6.17 2.59 4.75
CA PHE A 83 -7.03 3.11 3.71
C PHE A 83 -7.08 2.10 2.57
N MET A 84 -8.28 1.71 2.16
CA MET A 84 -8.52 0.76 1.06
C MET A 84 -9.22 1.45 -0.10
N THR A 85 -8.94 0.99 -1.32
CA THR A 85 -9.71 1.41 -2.50
C THR A 85 -11.10 0.76 -2.46
N ASP A 86 -12.07 1.42 -3.09
CA ASP A 86 -13.33 0.76 -3.43
C ASP A 86 -13.13 -0.26 -4.55
N LEU A 87 -13.98 -1.29 -4.58
CA LEU A 87 -14.08 -2.18 -5.75
C LEU A 87 -14.79 -1.45 -6.88
N ARG A 88 -14.32 -1.67 -8.11
CA ARG A 88 -15.03 -1.27 -9.33
C ARG A 88 -16.08 -2.32 -9.70
N ALA A 89 -16.97 -1.97 -10.63
CA ALA A 89 -17.93 -2.93 -11.18
C ALA A 89 -17.21 -4.14 -11.81
N GLU A 90 -17.79 -5.30 -11.67
CA GLU A 90 -17.29 -6.54 -12.26
C GLU A 90 -17.10 -6.41 -13.77
N ASN A 91 -16.01 -6.99 -14.27
CA ASN A 91 -15.64 -6.96 -15.67
C ASN A 91 -14.95 -8.29 -16.05
N PRO A 92 -15.52 -9.09 -16.99
CA PRO A 92 -14.94 -10.37 -17.37
C PRO A 92 -13.51 -10.31 -17.91
N ALA A 93 -13.11 -9.18 -18.51
CA ALA A 93 -11.74 -8.98 -18.95
C ALA A 93 -10.77 -8.84 -17.76
N ASP A 94 -11.22 -8.21 -16.68
CA ASP A 94 -10.47 -8.07 -15.44
C ASP A 94 -10.35 -9.41 -14.71
N ASP A 95 -11.40 -10.22 -14.66
CA ASP A 95 -11.37 -11.56 -14.07
C ASP A 95 -10.37 -12.46 -14.79
N LYS A 96 -10.36 -12.42 -16.12
CA LYS A 96 -9.37 -13.13 -16.92
C LYS A 96 -7.94 -12.66 -16.61
N ARG A 97 -7.72 -11.35 -16.51
CA ARG A 97 -6.42 -10.78 -16.20
C ARG A 97 -5.97 -11.14 -14.79
N ALA A 98 -6.86 -11.07 -13.80
CA ALA A 98 -6.59 -11.49 -12.44
C ALA A 98 -6.23 -12.98 -12.36
N THR A 99 -6.94 -13.83 -13.08
CA THR A 99 -6.64 -15.26 -13.20
C THR A 99 -5.24 -15.47 -13.78
N GLN A 100 -4.88 -14.78 -14.86
CA GLN A 100 -3.55 -14.85 -15.47
C GLN A 100 -2.43 -14.43 -14.51
N ILE A 101 -2.67 -13.41 -13.69
CA ILE A 101 -1.70 -13.00 -12.65
C ILE A 101 -1.47 -14.14 -11.66
N VAL A 102 -2.54 -14.76 -11.16
CA VAL A 102 -2.46 -15.89 -10.22
C VAL A 102 -1.76 -17.10 -10.82
N GLU A 103 -2.12 -17.47 -12.06
CA GLU A 103 -1.50 -18.59 -12.79
C GLU A 103 0.00 -18.38 -13.04
N THR A 104 0.40 -17.14 -13.30
CA THR A 104 1.81 -16.75 -13.48
C THR A 104 2.56 -16.74 -12.15
N LEU A 105 1.93 -16.23 -11.09
CA LEU A 105 2.53 -16.13 -9.76
C LEU A 105 2.79 -17.50 -9.14
N ARG A 106 1.82 -18.38 -9.19
CA ARG A 106 1.84 -19.68 -8.49
C ARG A 106 3.12 -20.49 -8.74
N PRO A 107 3.54 -20.76 -9.99
CA PRO A 107 4.80 -21.45 -10.26
C PRO A 107 6.02 -20.62 -9.88
N ALA A 108 5.99 -19.30 -10.03
CA ALA A 108 7.10 -18.41 -9.73
C ALA A 108 7.49 -18.42 -8.25
N ILE A 109 6.50 -18.55 -7.35
CA ILE A 109 6.75 -18.58 -5.90
C ILE A 109 6.79 -19.99 -5.30
N ALA A 110 6.50 -21.04 -6.07
CA ALA A 110 6.39 -22.42 -5.56
C ALA A 110 7.65 -22.89 -4.84
N LYS A 111 8.85 -22.48 -5.28
CA LYS A 111 10.13 -22.81 -4.64
C LYS A 111 10.28 -22.20 -3.23
N TYR A 112 9.54 -21.14 -2.94
CA TYR A 112 9.56 -20.44 -1.66
C TYR A 112 8.66 -21.07 -0.59
N LYS A 113 8.04 -22.23 -0.87
CA LYS A 113 7.48 -23.09 0.17
C LYS A 113 8.54 -23.48 1.19
N ASP A 114 9.80 -23.62 0.75
CA ASP A 114 10.94 -23.55 1.67
C ASP A 114 11.36 -22.09 1.86
N TYR A 115 11.00 -21.51 2.99
CA TYR A 115 11.29 -20.11 3.31
C TYR A 115 12.80 -19.80 3.31
N LYS A 116 13.66 -20.79 3.51
CA LYS A 116 15.12 -20.62 3.46
C LYS A 116 15.60 -20.27 2.06
N VAL A 117 14.93 -20.80 1.03
CA VAL A 117 15.17 -20.41 -0.37
C VAL A 117 14.80 -18.95 -0.60
N ALA A 118 13.71 -18.46 0.00
CA ALA A 118 13.35 -17.05 -0.10
C ALA A 118 14.44 -16.17 0.53
N LEU A 119 14.94 -16.52 1.72
CA LEU A 119 16.04 -15.79 2.36
C LEU A 119 17.31 -15.80 1.50
N ALA A 120 17.66 -16.94 0.90
CA ALA A 120 18.81 -17.07 0.01
C ALA A 120 18.67 -16.22 -1.27
N ASP A 121 17.44 -16.05 -1.78
CA ASP A 121 17.13 -15.23 -2.96
C ASP A 121 16.96 -13.73 -2.61
N GLY A 122 17.32 -13.31 -1.39
CA GLY A 122 17.39 -11.90 -0.97
C GLY A 122 16.09 -11.33 -0.39
N PHE A 123 15.12 -12.17 -0.08
CA PHE A 123 14.00 -11.74 0.74
C PHE A 123 14.43 -11.58 2.20
N GLN A 124 13.89 -10.58 2.89
CA GLN A 124 14.20 -10.30 4.29
C GLN A 124 12.90 -10.20 5.09
N ILE A 125 12.90 -10.76 6.28
CA ILE A 125 11.72 -10.68 7.15
C ILE A 125 11.54 -9.23 7.61
N PHE A 126 10.42 -8.64 7.25
CA PHE A 126 10.05 -7.30 7.70
C PHE A 126 9.65 -7.34 9.17
N MET A 127 10.27 -6.51 10.01
CA MET A 127 10.02 -6.43 11.46
C MET A 127 10.00 -7.81 12.17
N PRO A 128 11.09 -8.60 12.13
CA PRO A 128 11.08 -10.00 12.58
C PRO A 128 10.77 -10.17 14.08
N ASN A 129 11.02 -9.14 14.88
CA ASN A 129 10.81 -9.14 16.33
C ASN A 129 9.41 -8.65 16.75
N VAL A 130 8.58 -8.22 15.79
CA VAL A 130 7.20 -7.81 16.04
C VAL A 130 6.27 -8.95 15.65
N PRO A 131 5.41 -9.45 16.52
CA PRO A 131 4.42 -10.46 16.17
C PRO A 131 3.51 -9.97 15.05
N GLN A 132 3.38 -10.75 13.98
CA GLN A 132 2.56 -10.47 12.82
C GLN A 132 1.65 -11.67 12.56
N GLU A 133 0.46 -11.42 12.08
CA GLU A 133 -0.44 -12.46 11.62
C GLU A 133 0.12 -13.14 10.37
N HIS A 134 0.51 -12.31 9.40
CA HIS A 134 1.25 -12.72 8.21
C HIS A 134 2.62 -12.04 8.20
N TYR A 135 3.68 -12.82 8.24
CA TYR A 135 5.04 -12.30 8.13
C TYR A 135 5.38 -11.97 6.69
N HIS A 136 5.75 -10.73 6.44
CA HIS A 136 6.17 -10.27 5.12
C HIS A 136 7.66 -10.53 4.94
N PHE A 137 8.00 -11.40 4.02
CA PHE A 137 9.38 -11.56 3.55
C PHE A 137 9.54 -10.68 2.32
N THR A 138 10.22 -9.56 2.46
CA THR A 138 10.29 -8.48 1.46
C THR A 138 11.59 -8.52 0.68
N ASN A 139 11.49 -8.46 -0.65
CA ASN A 139 12.62 -8.27 -1.54
C ASN A 139 12.68 -6.80 -1.97
N TYR A 140 13.62 -6.05 -1.40
CA TYR A 140 13.74 -4.61 -1.65
C TYR A 140 14.13 -4.26 -3.09
N THR A 141 14.82 -5.18 -3.80
CA THR A 141 15.10 -5.00 -5.23
C THR A 141 13.81 -5.10 -6.05
N TYR A 142 12.90 -6.03 -5.69
CA TYR A 142 11.60 -6.14 -6.35
C TYR A 142 10.70 -4.96 -6.00
N ALA A 143 10.74 -4.48 -4.75
CA ALA A 143 10.03 -3.27 -4.33
C ALA A 143 10.47 -2.04 -5.13
N PHE A 144 11.77 -1.86 -5.34
CA PHE A 144 12.30 -0.79 -6.18
C PHE A 144 11.82 -0.91 -7.63
N LYS A 145 11.92 -2.10 -8.23
CA LYS A 145 11.45 -2.34 -9.60
C LYS A 145 9.95 -2.14 -9.77
N ALA A 146 9.16 -2.49 -8.75
CA ALA A 146 7.71 -2.26 -8.74
C ALA A 146 7.33 -0.78 -8.82
N SER A 147 8.24 0.15 -8.51
CA SER A 147 8.01 1.59 -8.70
C SER A 147 7.91 1.99 -10.16
N PHE A 148 8.47 1.21 -11.08
CA PHE A 148 8.55 1.51 -12.51
C PHE A 148 7.67 0.62 -13.38
N GLY A 149 7.18 -0.52 -12.85
CA GLY A 149 6.36 -1.45 -13.62
C GLY A 149 5.82 -2.58 -12.76
N PHE A 150 4.89 -3.34 -13.32
CA PHE A 150 4.29 -4.51 -12.69
C PHE A 150 4.84 -5.79 -13.31
N ASN A 151 5.22 -6.75 -12.49
CA ASN A 151 5.63 -8.09 -12.92
C ASN A 151 5.01 -9.13 -11.97
N PRO A 152 4.06 -9.95 -12.45
CA PRO A 152 3.38 -10.95 -11.63
C PRO A 152 4.33 -12.05 -11.09
N GLU A 153 5.45 -12.35 -11.75
CA GLU A 153 6.43 -13.32 -11.25
C GLU A 153 7.29 -12.81 -10.10
N ARG A 154 7.28 -11.49 -9.85
CA ARG A 154 8.18 -10.84 -8.89
C ARG A 154 7.39 -10.04 -7.86
N PRO A 155 6.65 -10.71 -6.98
CA PRO A 155 5.96 -10.02 -5.89
C PRO A 155 6.97 -9.31 -5.00
N THR A 156 6.58 -8.17 -4.46
CA THR A 156 7.43 -7.38 -3.55
C THR A 156 7.70 -8.13 -2.25
N SER A 157 6.70 -8.85 -1.76
CA SER A 157 6.84 -9.67 -0.57
C SER A 157 6.14 -11.02 -0.75
N LEU A 158 6.63 -12.00 -0.02
CA LEU A 158 5.98 -13.27 0.22
C LEU A 158 5.30 -13.21 1.58
N LEU A 159 4.13 -13.79 1.71
CA LEU A 159 3.34 -13.83 2.93
C LEU A 159 3.46 -15.20 3.57
N TYR A 160 3.89 -15.22 4.82
CA TYR A 160 4.10 -16.46 5.55
C TYR A 160 3.36 -16.45 6.88
N LYS A 161 2.80 -17.58 7.23
CA LYS A 161 2.35 -17.88 8.58
C LYS A 161 3.51 -18.46 9.37
N LYS A 162 3.71 -17.98 10.60
CA LYS A 162 4.69 -18.55 11.52
C LYS A 162 4.15 -19.83 12.15
N THR A 163 4.94 -20.89 12.09
CA THR A 163 4.62 -22.20 12.69
C THR A 163 5.67 -22.59 13.71
N SER A 164 5.49 -23.71 14.39
CA SER A 164 6.49 -24.31 15.29
C SER A 164 7.76 -24.76 14.54
N GLU A 165 7.64 -25.07 13.23
CA GLU A 165 8.74 -25.58 12.41
C GLU A 165 9.39 -24.49 11.54
N GLY A 166 8.87 -23.25 11.60
CA GLY A 166 9.39 -22.13 10.83
C GLY A 166 8.30 -21.27 10.21
N TYR A 167 8.23 -21.25 8.87
CA TYR A 167 7.30 -20.40 8.13
C TYR A 167 6.67 -21.18 6.98
N GLU A 168 5.36 -21.09 6.86
CA GLU A 168 4.56 -21.67 5.80
C GLU A 168 4.10 -20.58 4.81
N LEU A 169 4.34 -20.79 3.52
CA LEU A 169 3.97 -19.84 2.46
C LEU A 169 2.46 -19.87 2.23
N GLU A 170 1.81 -18.75 2.45
CA GLU A 170 0.36 -18.58 2.23
C GLU A 170 0.07 -17.76 0.96
N GLY A 171 0.88 -16.74 0.68
CA GLY A 171 0.59 -15.82 -0.40
C GLY A 171 1.75 -14.92 -0.78
N ALA A 172 1.39 -13.84 -1.47
CA ALA A 172 2.30 -12.81 -1.89
C ALA A 172 1.66 -11.42 -1.81
N MET A 173 2.48 -10.39 -1.88
CA MET A 173 2.05 -9.00 -1.90
C MET A 173 2.73 -8.27 -3.05
N TYR A 174 1.95 -7.54 -3.84
CA TYR A 174 2.46 -6.57 -4.80
C TYR A 174 2.38 -5.16 -4.23
N THR A 175 3.25 -4.29 -4.71
CA THR A 175 3.26 -2.87 -4.34
C THR A 175 3.17 -1.96 -5.55
N ALA A 176 2.73 -0.72 -5.30
CA ALA A 176 2.75 0.36 -6.27
C ALA A 176 3.21 1.67 -5.58
N PRO A 177 3.66 2.68 -6.35
CA PRO A 177 4.09 3.96 -5.80
C PRO A 177 3.02 4.64 -4.94
N LYS A 178 3.44 5.42 -3.95
CA LYS A 178 2.51 6.21 -3.11
C LYS A 178 1.54 7.09 -3.92
N ARG A 179 2.00 7.60 -5.07
CA ARG A 179 1.27 8.52 -5.93
C ARG A 179 0.53 7.84 -7.06
N ALA A 180 0.54 6.50 -7.11
CA ALA A 180 -0.17 5.77 -8.15
C ALA A 180 -1.65 6.13 -8.12
N SER A 181 -2.19 6.47 -9.29
CA SER A 181 -3.61 6.71 -9.51
C SER A 181 -4.40 5.40 -9.45
N LEU A 182 -5.72 5.49 -9.29
CA LEU A 182 -6.59 4.32 -9.33
C LEU A 182 -6.49 3.56 -10.66
N ASP A 183 -6.23 4.25 -11.77
CA ASP A 183 -6.07 3.61 -13.07
C ASP A 183 -4.73 2.87 -13.17
N GLU A 184 -3.63 3.45 -12.67
CA GLU A 184 -2.34 2.76 -12.56
C GLU A 184 -2.40 1.54 -11.63
N LEU A 185 -3.19 1.59 -10.55
CA LEU A 185 -3.44 0.43 -9.69
C LEU A 185 -4.24 -0.63 -10.44
N ASN A 186 -5.30 -0.21 -11.14
CA ASN A 186 -6.15 -1.08 -11.95
C ASN A 186 -5.39 -1.77 -13.10
N GLU A 187 -4.41 -1.10 -13.71
CA GLU A 187 -3.53 -1.70 -14.71
C GLU A 187 -2.65 -2.81 -14.14
N ARG A 188 -2.25 -2.72 -12.88
CA ARG A 188 -1.44 -3.74 -12.20
C ARG A 188 -2.27 -4.94 -11.77
N VAL A 189 -3.24 -4.70 -10.90
CA VAL A 189 -4.22 -5.69 -10.44
C VAL A 189 -5.59 -5.03 -10.47
N PRO A 190 -6.58 -5.65 -11.15
CA PRO A 190 -7.87 -5.03 -11.37
C PRO A 190 -8.60 -4.66 -10.08
N LEU A 191 -9.11 -3.43 -10.03
CA LEU A 191 -9.92 -2.94 -8.92
C LEU A 191 -11.32 -3.55 -8.85
N SER A 192 -11.75 -4.32 -9.85
CA SER A 192 -12.99 -5.09 -9.81
C SER A 192 -12.85 -6.41 -9.04
N VAL A 193 -11.61 -6.89 -8.81
CA VAL A 193 -11.33 -8.15 -8.12
C VAL A 193 -10.58 -8.00 -6.83
N ALA A 194 -9.81 -6.92 -6.67
CA ALA A 194 -8.94 -6.73 -5.50
C ALA A 194 -8.96 -5.29 -5.00
N ARG A 195 -8.88 -5.13 -3.68
CA ARG A 195 -8.72 -3.84 -3.03
C ARG A 195 -7.25 -3.58 -2.79
N TRP A 196 -6.74 -2.45 -3.29
CA TRP A 196 -5.45 -1.94 -2.89
C TRP A 196 -5.59 -1.20 -1.57
N HIS A 197 -4.60 -1.36 -0.70
CA HIS A 197 -4.56 -0.66 0.57
C HIS A 197 -3.24 0.08 0.79
N LYS A 198 -3.23 0.99 1.73
CA LYS A 198 -2.05 1.69 2.23
C LYS A 198 -2.20 1.96 3.72
N HIS A 199 -1.07 1.94 4.42
CA HIS A 199 -1.05 2.26 5.83
C HIS A 199 -0.93 3.78 6.03
N VAL A 200 -1.83 4.31 6.83
CA VAL A 200 -1.99 5.74 7.09
C VAL A 200 -2.08 6.02 8.59
N ASN A 201 -1.96 7.28 8.96
CA ASN A 201 -2.25 7.77 10.30
C ASN A 201 -1.41 7.10 11.42
N LEU A 202 -0.13 6.83 11.17
CA LEU A 202 0.70 6.17 12.17
C LEU A 202 1.29 7.17 13.15
N CYS A 203 1.26 6.81 14.42
CA CYS A 203 2.08 7.41 15.44
C CYS A 203 3.22 6.47 15.82
N LEU A 204 4.45 6.89 15.62
CA LEU A 204 5.63 6.17 16.11
C LEU A 204 6.04 6.73 17.49
N PRO A 205 6.72 5.93 18.32
CA PRO A 205 7.22 6.39 19.59
C PRO A 205 8.10 7.64 19.47
N PRO A 206 8.32 8.39 20.57
CA PRO A 206 9.25 9.51 20.61
C PRO A 206 10.63 9.15 20.06
N LYS A 207 11.38 10.15 19.59
CA LYS A 207 12.74 9.94 19.08
C LYS A 207 13.64 9.35 20.17
N GLY A 208 14.32 8.25 19.84
CA GLY A 208 15.18 7.51 20.77
C GLY A 208 14.52 6.33 21.47
N ALA A 209 13.18 6.25 21.45
CA ALA A 209 12.47 5.04 21.85
C ALA A 209 12.30 4.11 20.64
N HIS A 210 12.42 2.81 20.87
CA HIS A 210 12.20 1.79 19.85
C HIS A 210 10.77 1.27 19.90
N LEU A 211 10.19 0.95 18.72
CA LEU A 211 8.83 0.39 18.65
C LEU A 211 8.69 -0.93 19.42
N GLN A 212 9.80 -1.68 19.55
CA GLN A 212 9.85 -2.93 20.31
C GLN A 212 9.67 -2.72 21.84
N ASP A 213 10.07 -1.55 22.34
CA ASP A 213 10.02 -1.18 23.76
C ASP A 213 8.80 -0.30 24.07
N ALA A 214 8.08 0.16 23.04
CA ALA A 214 6.91 1.01 23.19
C ALA A 214 5.64 0.17 23.39
N ASP A 215 4.63 0.79 23.98
CA ASP A 215 3.32 0.16 24.05
C ASP A 215 2.70 0.09 22.65
N LEU A 216 2.66 -1.12 22.08
CA LEU A 216 2.06 -1.40 20.77
C LEU A 216 0.53 -1.19 20.76
N LYS A 217 -0.10 -0.99 21.94
CA LYS A 217 -1.52 -0.59 22.01
C LYS A 217 -1.71 0.88 21.71
N GLU A 218 -0.67 1.71 21.85
CA GLU A 218 -0.71 3.14 21.56
C GLU A 218 -0.05 3.47 20.21
N PHE A 219 1.08 2.83 19.89
CA PHE A 219 1.93 3.16 18.76
C PHE A 219 1.93 2.10 17.65
N GLY A 220 2.25 2.52 16.44
CA GLY A 220 2.44 1.65 15.28
C GLY A 220 1.16 1.35 14.53
N LEU A 221 1.19 0.28 13.74
CA LEU A 221 0.11 -0.08 12.79
C LEU A 221 -1.21 -0.49 13.46
N ARG A 222 -1.16 -0.93 14.72
CA ARG A 222 -2.31 -1.37 15.52
C ARG A 222 -2.54 -0.50 16.76
N GLY A 223 -1.80 0.63 16.83
CA GLY A 223 -1.91 1.54 17.97
C GLY A 223 -3.25 2.29 17.98
N SER A 224 -3.66 2.76 19.15
CA SER A 224 -4.88 3.55 19.29
C SER A 224 -4.74 5.00 18.85
N ILE A 225 -3.50 5.51 18.70
CA ILE A 225 -3.22 6.89 18.34
C ILE A 225 -3.26 7.04 16.82
N ALA A 226 -4.38 7.56 16.30
CA ALA A 226 -4.65 7.67 14.88
C ALA A 226 -4.84 9.12 14.37
N THR A 227 -4.49 10.12 15.19
CA THR A 227 -4.53 11.53 14.78
C THR A 227 -3.19 12.22 15.09
N GLN A 228 -2.88 13.24 14.30
CA GLN A 228 -1.64 13.98 14.48
C GLN A 228 -1.58 14.69 15.84
N ASP A 229 -2.69 15.26 16.29
CA ASP A 229 -2.74 15.98 17.58
C ASP A 229 -2.54 15.04 18.77
N ALA A 230 -3.20 13.87 18.76
CA ALA A 230 -2.99 12.86 19.80
C ALA A 230 -1.54 12.33 19.78
N CYS A 231 -0.95 12.14 18.60
CA CYS A 231 0.45 11.73 18.48
C CYS A 231 1.41 12.78 19.05
N ASN A 232 1.18 14.06 18.74
CA ASN A 232 1.98 15.16 19.25
C ASN A 232 1.85 15.30 20.78
N ALA A 233 0.66 15.07 21.34
CA ALA A 233 0.41 15.16 22.77
C ALA A 233 1.25 14.17 23.60
N VAL A 234 1.61 13.02 23.03
CA VAL A 234 2.48 12.03 23.68
C VAL A 234 3.95 12.14 23.25
N GLY A 235 4.32 13.21 22.53
CA GLY A 235 5.68 13.41 22.00
C GLY A 235 6.04 12.41 20.88
N GLY A 236 5.07 11.75 20.30
CA GLY A 236 5.24 10.78 19.22
C GLY A 236 5.62 11.42 17.90
N ARG A 237 5.95 10.59 16.92
CA ARG A 237 6.31 11.00 15.56
C ARG A 237 5.21 10.62 14.60
N TRP A 238 4.47 11.63 14.14
CA TRP A 238 3.38 11.42 13.19
C TRP A 238 3.87 11.08 11.78
N ILE A 239 3.33 10.02 11.20
CA ILE A 239 3.56 9.61 9.82
C ILE A 239 2.20 9.49 9.14
N PRO A 240 1.82 10.44 8.27
CA PRO A 240 0.52 10.44 7.61
C PRO A 240 0.32 9.26 6.66
N GLN A 241 1.39 8.77 6.05
CA GLN A 241 1.39 7.57 5.23
C GLN A 241 2.77 6.93 5.21
N ILE A 242 2.84 5.63 5.53
CA ILE A 242 4.03 4.81 5.35
C ILE A 242 3.85 3.90 4.13
N PHE A 243 4.93 3.60 3.39
CA PHE A 243 4.96 2.77 2.19
C PHE A 243 4.12 3.31 1.01
N GLY A 244 4.06 2.53 -0.07
CA GLY A 244 3.17 2.75 -1.21
C GLY A 244 1.84 2.03 -1.05
N TRP A 245 1.15 1.81 -2.16
CA TRP A 245 0.00 0.93 -2.23
C TRP A 245 0.43 -0.53 -2.20
N MET A 246 -0.41 -1.36 -1.62
CA MET A 246 -0.19 -2.80 -1.45
C MET A 246 -1.47 -3.57 -1.81
N VAL A 247 -1.30 -4.77 -2.35
CA VAL A 247 -2.40 -5.72 -2.59
C VAL A 247 -1.89 -7.12 -2.28
N HIS A 248 -2.66 -7.86 -1.50
CA HIS A 248 -2.38 -9.26 -1.17
C HIS A 248 -2.98 -10.19 -2.20
N VAL A 249 -2.36 -11.35 -2.37
CA VAL A 249 -2.85 -12.44 -3.21
C VAL A 249 -2.49 -13.77 -2.58
N TYR A 250 -3.47 -14.66 -2.47
CA TYR A 250 -3.33 -16.00 -1.90
C TYR A 250 -3.54 -17.03 -3.02
N PRO A 251 -2.50 -17.31 -3.83
CA PRO A 251 -2.65 -18.10 -5.07
C PRO A 251 -2.95 -19.57 -4.85
N TYR A 252 -2.86 -20.05 -3.62
CA TYR A 252 -3.16 -21.44 -3.24
C TYR A 252 -4.58 -21.61 -2.70
N GLU A 253 -5.31 -20.53 -2.50
CA GLU A 253 -6.73 -20.56 -2.18
C GLU A 253 -7.55 -21.06 -3.36
N THR A 254 -8.62 -21.81 -3.06
CA THR A 254 -9.52 -22.39 -4.06
C THR A 254 -10.79 -21.58 -4.25
N GLU A 255 -11.17 -20.79 -3.24
CA GLU A 255 -12.32 -19.90 -3.29
C GLU A 255 -11.92 -18.56 -3.92
N PRO A 256 -12.52 -18.16 -5.06
CA PRO A 256 -12.13 -16.93 -5.76
C PRO A 256 -12.12 -15.69 -4.87
N ALA A 257 -13.08 -15.56 -3.97
CA ALA A 257 -13.18 -14.45 -3.03
C ALA A 257 -12.01 -14.39 -2.04
N LYS A 258 -11.34 -15.51 -1.75
CA LYS A 258 -10.20 -15.59 -0.85
C LYS A 258 -8.86 -15.33 -1.54
N ILE A 259 -8.79 -15.52 -2.86
CA ILE A 259 -7.54 -15.32 -3.62
C ILE A 259 -7.04 -13.89 -3.48
N TRP A 260 -7.93 -12.92 -3.53
CA TRP A 260 -7.62 -11.49 -3.43
C TRP A 260 -8.12 -10.86 -2.12
N ALA A 261 -8.31 -11.68 -1.09
CA ALA A 261 -8.71 -11.22 0.23
C ALA A 261 -7.61 -10.34 0.87
N HIS A 262 -8.06 -9.51 1.79
CA HIS A 262 -7.17 -8.62 2.53
C HIS A 262 -7.21 -8.96 4.01
#